data_941fc4adf099676ba52330a3d5dcd29a
#
_entry.id   941fc4adf099676ba52330a3d5dcd29a
#
_cell.length_a   1.000
_cell.length_b   1.000
_cell.length_c   1.000
_cell.angle_alpha   90.00
_cell.angle_beta   90.00
_cell.angle_gamma   90.00
#
_symmetry.space_group_name_H-M   'P 1'
#
loop_
_entity.id
_entity.type
_entity.pdbx_description
1 polymer ?
#
loop_
_entity_poly.entity_id
_entity_poly.type
_entity_poly.pdbx_seq_one_letter_code
_entity_poly.pdbx_strand_id
1 'polypeptide(L)'
;VTEVNKTDVDGKAVKEATLSIVSEKTKDIVDQWVTGQHIIDLDKDVKAQLEENGKAEGTYMDDEDSMVMFSIAKNKDRDDYTLMQVKDGVTTYANIDIKGNETTHRVQRLVAGEKYILRETKTPEEYVQAKEIEFTAGEDEDQTLVMQDKQVTISKTTVSGDEVTGALMQIKDEDGNIIDEWTSEGKVHYATGLVEGKKYTLHEDLAPTGLNLANDIEFEVSYEKENQKVEMIDTINEVSKVDEKGNLLKGAEMTVTSNKTK
;
A
#
# COMPACT_ATOMS: atom_id res chain seq x y z
N VAL A 1 19.30 4.31 -18.70
CA VAL A 1 18.94 3.67 -17.42
C VAL A 1 17.43 3.63 -17.30
N THR A 2 16.87 2.55 -16.75
CA THR A 2 15.47 2.49 -16.32
C THR A 2 15.43 2.55 -14.79
N GLU A 3 14.71 3.53 -14.26
CA GLU A 3 14.50 3.70 -12.82
C GLU A 3 13.04 3.50 -12.47
N VAL A 4 12.77 2.96 -11.26
CA VAL A 4 11.41 2.74 -10.75
C VAL A 4 11.24 3.43 -9.41
N ASN A 5 10.23 4.29 -9.33
CA ASN A 5 9.75 4.89 -8.09
C ASN A 5 8.47 4.18 -7.63
N LYS A 6 8.41 3.85 -6.35
CA LYS A 6 7.20 3.39 -5.68
C LYS A 6 6.70 4.47 -4.73
N THR A 7 5.53 5.04 -5.00
CA THR A 7 4.98 6.16 -4.22
C THR A 7 3.53 5.91 -3.84
N ASP A 8 3.02 6.65 -2.85
CA ASP A 8 1.59 6.80 -2.64
C ASP A 8 1.01 7.90 -3.56
N VAL A 9 -0.29 8.17 -3.44
CA VAL A 9 -1.00 9.18 -4.23
C VAL A 9 -0.50 10.61 -3.99
N ASP A 10 0.12 10.87 -2.85
CA ASP A 10 0.71 12.17 -2.49
C ASP A 10 2.18 12.30 -2.94
N GLY A 11 2.71 11.26 -3.61
CA GLY A 11 4.09 11.20 -4.10
C GLY A 11 5.12 10.83 -3.03
N LYS A 12 4.68 10.42 -1.84
CA LYS A 12 5.57 9.94 -0.77
C LYS A 12 6.04 8.52 -1.09
N ALA A 13 7.32 8.24 -0.87
CA ALA A 13 7.88 6.91 -1.11
C ALA A 13 7.21 5.83 -0.26
N VAL A 14 6.74 4.76 -0.90
CA VAL A 14 6.21 3.56 -0.26
C VAL A 14 7.33 2.54 -0.10
N LYS A 15 7.54 2.09 1.14
CA LYS A 15 8.57 1.11 1.52
C LYS A 15 7.96 -0.28 1.70
N GLU A 16 8.83 -1.31 1.69
CA GLU A 16 8.46 -2.71 1.96
C GLU A 16 7.53 -3.36 0.92
N ALA A 17 7.26 -2.68 -0.21
CA ALA A 17 6.65 -3.32 -1.37
C ALA A 17 7.68 -4.22 -2.06
N THR A 18 7.28 -5.41 -2.50
CA THR A 18 8.12 -6.24 -3.38
C THR A 18 7.69 -6.02 -4.83
N LEU A 19 8.60 -5.52 -5.63
CA LEU A 19 8.41 -5.28 -7.06
C LEU A 19 9.25 -6.26 -7.87
N SER A 20 8.75 -6.60 -9.06
CA SER A 20 9.47 -7.44 -10.04
C SER A 20 9.32 -6.86 -11.44
N ILE A 21 10.37 -7.01 -12.22
CA ILE A 21 10.34 -6.83 -13.68
C ILE A 21 10.29 -8.21 -14.32
N VAL A 22 9.26 -8.44 -15.13
CA VAL A 22 9.06 -9.69 -15.86
C VAL A 22 9.22 -9.45 -17.35
N SER A 23 10.03 -10.25 -18.03
CA SER A 23 10.14 -10.21 -19.49
C SER A 23 8.82 -10.66 -20.13
N GLU A 24 8.27 -9.85 -21.03
CA GLU A 24 7.05 -10.25 -21.77
C GLU A 24 7.32 -11.47 -22.67
N LYS A 25 8.52 -11.58 -23.21
CA LYS A 25 8.94 -12.62 -24.15
C LYS A 25 9.19 -13.98 -23.49
N THR A 26 9.98 -14.01 -22.41
CA THR A 26 10.38 -15.26 -21.75
C THR A 26 9.51 -15.62 -20.56
N LYS A 27 8.76 -14.65 -20.01
CA LYS A 27 8.00 -14.72 -18.76
C LYS A 27 8.86 -14.89 -17.50
N ASP A 28 10.18 -14.76 -17.63
CA ASP A 28 11.10 -14.82 -16.50
C ASP A 28 11.15 -13.50 -15.74
N ILE A 29 11.38 -13.59 -14.43
CA ILE A 29 11.72 -12.43 -13.60
C ILE A 29 13.17 -12.05 -13.90
N VAL A 30 13.39 -10.85 -14.40
CA VAL A 30 14.73 -10.32 -14.73
C VAL A 30 15.32 -9.47 -13.64
N ASP A 31 14.45 -8.86 -12.81
CA ASP A 31 14.84 -8.09 -11.63
C ASP A 31 13.75 -8.16 -10.56
N GLN A 32 14.14 -8.19 -9.28
CA GLN A 32 13.20 -8.18 -8.15
C GLN A 32 13.86 -7.52 -6.94
N TRP A 33 13.11 -6.65 -6.24
CA TRP A 33 13.61 -5.93 -5.07
C TRP A 33 12.49 -5.59 -4.08
N VAL A 34 12.89 -5.19 -2.87
CA VAL A 34 12.01 -4.61 -1.86
C VAL A 34 12.26 -3.09 -1.82
N THR A 35 11.20 -2.29 -1.92
CA THR A 35 11.32 -0.82 -1.97
C THR A 35 11.79 -0.25 -0.64
N GLY A 36 12.66 0.78 -0.72
CA GLY A 36 13.18 1.49 0.44
C GLY A 36 14.07 0.65 1.35
N GLN A 37 14.64 -0.47 0.84
CA GLN A 37 15.57 -1.30 1.59
C GLN A 37 16.84 -0.54 1.95
N HIS A 38 17.49 -0.97 3.02
CA HIS A 38 18.80 -0.46 3.41
C HIS A 38 19.89 -1.07 2.51
N ILE A 39 20.72 -0.22 1.90
CA ILE A 39 21.75 -0.65 0.94
C ILE A 39 23.15 -0.61 1.57
N ILE A 40 23.44 0.44 2.36
CA ILE A 40 24.78 0.66 2.91
C ILE A 40 24.71 1.50 4.20
N ASP A 41 25.52 1.14 5.18
CA ASP A 41 25.76 1.97 6.35
C ASP A 41 26.76 3.07 6.04
N LEU A 42 26.34 4.32 6.15
CA LEU A 42 27.19 5.48 6.00
C LEU A 42 27.70 5.94 7.37
N ASP A 43 28.99 5.86 7.59
CA ASP A 43 29.59 6.36 8.81
C ASP A 43 29.53 7.90 8.89
N LYS A 44 29.98 8.44 10.03
CA LYS A 44 29.92 9.88 10.30
C LYS A 44 30.81 10.69 9.34
N ASP A 45 31.96 10.14 8.96
CA ASP A 45 32.94 10.85 8.12
C ASP A 45 32.47 10.88 6.67
N VAL A 46 31.87 9.80 6.17
CA VAL A 46 31.22 9.74 4.84
C VAL A 46 30.05 10.71 4.78
N LYS A 47 29.19 10.77 5.80
CA LYS A 47 28.09 11.73 5.87
C LYS A 47 28.56 13.18 5.82
N ALA A 48 29.60 13.50 6.59
CA ALA A 48 30.19 14.84 6.61
C ALA A 48 30.74 15.23 5.22
N GLN A 49 31.43 14.33 4.52
CA GLN A 49 31.91 14.56 3.16
C GLN A 49 30.76 14.83 2.18
N LEU A 50 29.67 14.06 2.27
CA LEU A 50 28.48 14.23 1.43
C LEU A 50 27.79 15.57 1.68
N GLU A 51 27.68 15.99 2.94
CA GLU A 51 27.09 17.29 3.31
C GLU A 51 27.96 18.47 2.85
N GLU A 52 29.29 18.35 2.96
CA GLU A 52 30.23 19.40 2.59
C GLU A 52 30.45 19.51 1.06
N ASN A 53 30.66 18.36 0.40
CA ASN A 53 31.14 18.33 -0.98
C ASN A 53 30.18 17.65 -1.97
N GLY A 54 29.09 17.04 -1.48
CA GLY A 54 28.16 16.24 -2.27
C GLY A 54 28.77 14.95 -2.84
N LYS A 55 29.97 14.55 -2.36
CA LYS A 55 30.67 13.34 -2.81
C LYS A 55 31.41 12.68 -1.64
N ALA A 56 31.50 11.36 -1.67
CA ALA A 56 32.33 10.58 -0.78
C ALA A 56 32.84 9.30 -1.46
N GLU A 57 33.95 8.77 -0.99
CA GLU A 57 34.53 7.50 -1.46
C GLU A 57 35.03 6.70 -0.26
N GLY A 58 35.05 5.38 -0.38
CA GLY A 58 35.56 4.53 0.67
C GLY A 58 35.53 3.05 0.32
N THR A 59 35.78 2.26 1.36
CA THR A 59 35.69 0.79 1.29
C THR A 59 35.01 0.27 2.55
N TYR A 60 34.33 -0.85 2.45
CA TYR A 60 33.82 -1.60 3.59
C TYR A 60 33.95 -3.11 3.33
N MET A 61 33.85 -3.89 4.39
CA MET A 61 33.74 -5.35 4.30
C MET A 61 32.29 -5.74 4.38
N ASP A 62 31.83 -6.56 3.46
CA ASP A 62 30.48 -7.10 3.51
C ASP A 62 30.42 -8.40 4.39
N ASP A 63 29.21 -8.96 4.52
CA ASP A 63 28.97 -10.15 5.36
C ASP A 63 29.69 -11.42 4.84
N GLU A 64 30.18 -11.42 3.60
CA GLU A 64 30.95 -12.51 2.99
C GLU A 64 32.47 -12.27 3.10
N ASP A 65 32.90 -11.31 3.92
CA ASP A 65 34.28 -10.89 4.09
C ASP A 65 34.95 -10.42 2.78
N SER A 66 34.15 -9.93 1.82
CA SER A 66 34.64 -9.35 0.57
C SER A 66 34.78 -7.84 0.70
N MET A 67 35.89 -7.30 0.19
CA MET A 67 36.10 -5.85 0.14
C MET A 67 35.23 -5.22 -0.94
N VAL A 68 34.42 -4.26 -0.56
CA VAL A 68 33.60 -3.45 -1.44
C VAL A 68 34.14 -2.04 -1.49
N MET A 69 34.53 -1.58 -2.68
CA MET A 69 34.84 -0.15 -2.92
C MET A 69 33.55 0.56 -3.27
N PHE A 70 33.38 1.78 -2.77
CA PHE A 70 32.22 2.59 -3.11
C PHE A 70 32.61 4.03 -3.45
N SER A 71 31.82 4.66 -4.30
CA SER A 71 31.77 6.11 -4.47
C SER A 71 30.32 6.59 -4.46
N ILE A 72 30.08 7.75 -3.84
CA ILE A 72 28.75 8.35 -3.70
C ILE A 72 28.83 9.77 -4.25
N ALA A 73 27.82 10.15 -5.04
CA ALA A 73 27.71 11.52 -5.55
C ALA A 73 26.25 11.99 -5.47
N LYS A 74 26.04 13.23 -5.01
CA LYS A 74 24.72 13.86 -4.97
C LYS A 74 24.14 13.95 -6.39
N ASN A 75 22.89 13.53 -6.55
CA ASN A 75 22.17 13.66 -7.81
C ASN A 75 21.79 15.11 -8.06
N LYS A 76 21.89 15.53 -9.31
CA LYS A 76 21.46 16.86 -9.71
C LYS A 76 19.93 16.92 -9.67
N ASP A 77 19.39 18.01 -9.12
CA ASP A 77 17.95 18.28 -9.05
C ASP A 77 17.12 17.25 -8.24
N ARG A 78 17.79 16.43 -7.41
CA ARG A 78 17.18 15.43 -6.53
C ARG A 78 17.77 15.52 -5.11
N ASP A 79 17.01 15.09 -4.12
CA ASP A 79 17.49 15.05 -2.72
C ASP A 79 17.99 13.65 -2.31
N ASP A 80 18.68 13.00 -3.24
CA ASP A 80 19.31 11.70 -3.04
C ASP A 80 20.71 11.65 -3.69
N TYR A 81 21.35 10.50 -3.60
CA TYR A 81 22.72 10.26 -4.04
C TYR A 81 22.79 9.01 -4.91
N THR A 82 23.64 9.01 -5.93
CA THR A 82 24.04 7.80 -6.64
C THR A 82 25.20 7.15 -5.89
N LEU A 83 24.99 5.91 -5.45
CA LEU A 83 26.01 5.00 -4.93
C LEU A 83 26.51 4.11 -6.09
N MET A 84 27.80 4.07 -6.30
CA MET A 84 28.47 3.06 -7.12
C MET A 84 29.25 2.14 -6.19
N GLN A 85 29.09 0.84 -6.36
CA GLN A 85 29.83 -0.19 -5.60
C GLN A 85 30.57 -1.11 -6.55
N VAL A 86 31.76 -1.51 -6.17
CA VAL A 86 32.57 -2.50 -6.89
C VAL A 86 32.94 -3.62 -5.93
N LYS A 87 32.40 -4.82 -6.18
CA LYS A 87 32.69 -6.06 -5.47
C LYS A 87 33.17 -7.09 -6.48
N ASP A 88 34.33 -7.72 -6.25
CA ASP A 88 34.88 -8.79 -7.10
C ASP A 88 34.93 -8.44 -8.61
N GLY A 89 35.18 -7.16 -8.92
CA GLY A 89 35.22 -6.63 -10.27
C GLY A 89 33.84 -6.36 -10.90
N VAL A 90 32.75 -6.62 -10.18
CA VAL A 90 31.40 -6.30 -10.61
C VAL A 90 30.99 -4.93 -10.09
N THR A 91 30.55 -4.04 -10.99
CA THR A 91 30.06 -2.71 -10.64
C THR A 91 28.53 -2.73 -10.56
N THR A 92 27.97 -2.22 -9.46
CA THR A 92 26.54 -2.03 -9.25
C THR A 92 26.25 -0.57 -8.90
N TYR A 93 25.03 -0.14 -9.13
CA TYR A 93 24.56 1.21 -8.83
C TYR A 93 23.25 1.18 -8.06
N ALA A 94 23.10 2.08 -7.08
CA ALA A 94 21.86 2.34 -6.37
C ALA A 94 21.64 3.85 -6.19
N ASN A 95 20.40 4.28 -6.02
CA ASN A 95 20.10 5.63 -5.54
C ASN A 95 19.74 5.53 -4.07
N ILE A 96 20.37 6.31 -3.21
CA ILE A 96 20.24 6.24 -1.76
C ILE A 96 19.99 7.61 -1.13
N ASP A 97 19.28 7.61 0.01
CA ASP A 97 19.22 8.76 0.92
C ASP A 97 20.49 8.87 1.79
N ILE A 98 20.61 9.91 2.58
CA ILE A 98 21.76 10.13 3.51
C ILE A 98 21.79 9.07 4.65
N LYS A 99 20.76 8.24 4.80
CA LYS A 99 20.74 7.13 5.76
C LYS A 99 21.18 5.81 5.13
N GLY A 100 21.41 5.79 3.81
CA GLY A 100 21.80 4.60 3.05
C GLY A 100 20.63 3.73 2.58
N ASN A 101 19.39 4.23 2.67
CA ASN A 101 18.23 3.51 2.15
C ASN A 101 18.02 3.83 0.67
N GLU A 102 17.61 2.82 -0.09
CA GLU A 102 17.24 3.01 -1.49
C GLU A 102 16.08 3.99 -1.63
N THR A 103 16.20 4.94 -2.55
CA THR A 103 15.17 5.95 -2.88
C THR A 103 14.43 5.61 -4.16
N THR A 104 15.18 5.31 -5.21
CA THR A 104 14.70 4.93 -6.54
C THR A 104 15.48 3.72 -7.00
N HIS A 105 14.77 2.65 -7.39
CA HIS A 105 15.44 1.44 -7.84
C HIS A 105 15.95 1.57 -9.27
N ARG A 106 17.22 1.21 -9.51
CA ARG A 106 17.81 1.11 -10.86
C ARG A 106 17.67 -0.31 -11.36
N VAL A 107 16.79 -0.50 -12.34
CA VAL A 107 16.51 -1.82 -12.91
C VAL A 107 17.73 -2.38 -13.63
N GLN A 108 18.04 -3.65 -13.37
CA GLN A 108 19.17 -4.36 -13.94
C GLN A 108 18.75 -5.25 -15.11
N ARG A 109 19.71 -5.56 -16.00
CA ARG A 109 19.61 -6.59 -17.04
C ARG A 109 18.52 -6.40 -18.10
N LEU A 110 18.01 -5.20 -18.30
CA LEU A 110 17.09 -4.94 -19.41
C LEU A 110 17.83 -4.95 -20.75
N VAL A 111 17.14 -5.44 -21.76
CA VAL A 111 17.58 -5.35 -23.16
C VAL A 111 16.80 -4.23 -23.83
N ALA A 112 17.50 -3.24 -24.38
CA ALA A 112 16.87 -2.09 -25.03
C ALA A 112 15.93 -2.54 -26.15
N GLY A 113 14.75 -1.90 -26.25
CA GLY A 113 13.71 -2.22 -27.22
C GLY A 113 12.82 -3.44 -26.88
N GLU A 114 13.19 -4.25 -25.89
CA GLU A 114 12.36 -5.38 -25.44
C GLU A 114 11.27 -4.90 -24.47
N LYS A 115 10.17 -5.65 -24.40
CA LYS A 115 9.01 -5.34 -23.56
C LYS A 115 9.05 -6.08 -22.23
N TYR A 116 8.63 -5.38 -21.19
CA TYR A 116 8.61 -5.86 -19.83
C TYR A 116 7.32 -5.44 -19.10
N ILE A 117 7.07 -6.12 -17.99
CA ILE A 117 5.96 -5.82 -17.07
C ILE A 117 6.56 -5.52 -15.70
N LEU A 118 6.29 -4.33 -15.16
CA LEU A 118 6.53 -3.99 -13.77
C LEU A 118 5.33 -4.46 -12.96
N ARG A 119 5.57 -5.33 -11.98
CA ARG A 119 4.54 -5.97 -11.15
C ARG A 119 4.86 -5.79 -9.68
N GLU A 120 3.84 -5.50 -8.88
CA GLU A 120 3.91 -5.60 -7.43
C GLU A 120 3.49 -7.01 -7.01
N THR A 121 4.38 -7.73 -6.31
CA THR A 121 4.15 -9.10 -5.85
C THR A 121 3.86 -9.19 -4.36
N LYS A 122 4.21 -8.15 -3.61
CA LYS A 122 3.83 -7.96 -2.21
C LYS A 122 3.54 -6.49 -1.97
N THR A 123 2.33 -6.21 -1.55
CA THR A 123 1.87 -4.86 -1.19
C THR A 123 2.07 -4.65 0.31
N PRO A 124 2.55 -3.48 0.77
CA PRO A 124 2.60 -3.15 2.18
C PRO A 124 1.19 -3.04 2.78
N GLU A 125 1.08 -3.27 4.09
CA GLU A 125 -0.18 -3.09 4.82
C GLU A 125 -0.76 -1.68 4.59
N GLU A 126 -2.09 -1.55 4.62
CA GLU A 126 -2.86 -0.32 4.38
C GLU A 126 -2.86 0.19 2.93
N TYR A 127 -2.17 -0.48 2.01
CA TYR A 127 -2.20 -0.13 0.59
C TYR A 127 -2.90 -1.19 -0.25
N VAL A 128 -3.37 -0.76 -1.41
CA VAL A 128 -3.98 -1.60 -2.44
C VAL A 128 -2.92 -1.98 -3.46
N GLN A 129 -2.90 -3.25 -3.86
CA GLN A 129 -2.00 -3.72 -4.91
C GLN A 129 -2.25 -2.95 -6.21
N ALA A 130 -1.21 -2.27 -6.68
CA ALA A 130 -1.27 -1.48 -7.90
C ALA A 130 -1.40 -2.35 -9.14
N LYS A 131 -2.04 -1.80 -10.17
CA LYS A 131 -2.07 -2.40 -11.50
C LYS A 131 -0.66 -2.52 -12.07
N GLU A 132 -0.41 -3.62 -12.78
CA GLU A 132 0.82 -3.83 -13.55
C GLU A 132 1.05 -2.74 -14.61
N ILE A 133 2.31 -2.40 -14.83
CA ILE A 133 2.74 -1.42 -15.83
C ILE A 133 3.52 -2.14 -16.93
N GLU A 134 2.98 -2.16 -18.14
CA GLU A 134 3.70 -2.62 -19.33
C GLU A 134 4.59 -1.49 -19.86
N PHE A 135 5.85 -1.79 -20.20
CA PHE A 135 6.77 -0.80 -20.74
C PHE A 135 7.78 -1.44 -21.70
N THR A 136 8.38 -0.61 -22.55
CA THR A 136 9.51 -1.00 -23.41
C THR A 136 10.78 -0.39 -22.83
N ALA A 137 11.84 -1.17 -22.67
CA ALA A 137 13.12 -0.65 -22.19
C ALA A 137 13.68 0.37 -23.17
N GLY A 138 14.08 1.56 -22.67
CA GLY A 138 14.59 2.65 -23.49
C GLY A 138 15.85 2.26 -24.26
N GLU A 139 15.96 2.69 -25.51
CA GLU A 139 17.12 2.44 -26.38
C GLU A 139 18.18 3.52 -26.21
N ASP A 140 17.77 4.79 -26.21
CA ASP A 140 18.69 5.94 -26.26
C ASP A 140 18.52 6.93 -25.09
N GLU A 141 17.50 6.79 -24.25
CA GLU A 141 17.17 7.72 -23.17
C GLU A 141 16.96 7.02 -21.82
N ASP A 142 17.25 7.75 -20.75
CA ASP A 142 16.89 7.32 -19.40
C ASP A 142 15.37 7.36 -19.22
N GLN A 143 14.83 6.35 -18.55
CA GLN A 143 13.40 6.15 -18.35
C GLN A 143 13.08 6.06 -16.85
N THR A 144 12.03 6.75 -16.41
CA THR A 144 11.53 6.64 -15.06
C THR A 144 10.09 6.12 -15.08
N LEU A 145 9.85 5.03 -14.39
CA LEU A 145 8.52 4.47 -14.15
C LEU A 145 8.08 4.82 -12.72
N VAL A 146 6.82 5.20 -12.57
CA VAL A 146 6.23 5.45 -11.25
C VAL A 146 5.08 4.47 -11.05
N MET A 147 5.22 3.57 -10.08
CA MET A 147 4.13 2.72 -9.61
C MET A 147 3.55 3.33 -8.34
N GLN A 148 2.28 3.66 -8.38
CA GLN A 148 1.63 4.44 -7.35
C GLN A 148 0.59 3.61 -6.62
N ASP A 149 0.71 3.53 -5.29
CA ASP A 149 -0.26 2.89 -4.42
C ASP A 149 -1.27 3.88 -3.88
N LYS A 150 -2.44 3.40 -3.59
CA LYS A 150 -3.48 4.15 -2.89
C LYS A 150 -4.01 3.35 -1.71
N GLN A 151 -4.77 4.02 -0.88
CA GLN A 151 -5.47 3.41 0.26
C GLN A 151 -6.97 3.34 -0.04
N VAL A 152 -7.61 2.25 0.41
CA VAL A 152 -9.06 2.15 0.54
C VAL A 152 -9.38 2.17 2.02
N THR A 153 -10.16 3.16 2.44
CA THR A 153 -10.58 3.31 3.83
C THR A 153 -12.03 2.93 4.00
N ILE A 154 -12.33 2.22 5.08
CA ILE A 154 -13.68 1.82 5.46
C ILE A 154 -14.09 2.60 6.68
N SER A 155 -15.21 3.31 6.59
CA SER A 155 -15.84 4.03 7.68
C SER A 155 -17.12 3.32 8.07
N LYS A 156 -17.24 2.89 9.33
CA LYS A 156 -18.43 2.28 9.90
C LYS A 156 -19.07 3.28 10.84
N THR A 157 -20.18 3.91 10.42
CA THR A 157 -20.76 5.04 11.13
C THR A 157 -22.21 4.82 11.54
N THR A 158 -22.69 5.63 12.46
CA THR A 158 -24.12 5.84 12.73
C THR A 158 -24.68 6.87 11.75
N VAL A 159 -25.99 7.07 11.73
CA VAL A 159 -26.66 8.12 10.95
C VAL A 159 -26.22 9.55 11.35
N SER A 160 -25.64 9.74 12.54
CA SER A 160 -25.04 11.02 12.96
C SER A 160 -23.61 11.22 12.47
N GLY A 161 -23.01 10.21 11.86
CA GLY A 161 -21.64 10.26 11.34
C GLY A 161 -20.57 9.88 12.35
N ASP A 162 -20.97 9.40 13.54
CA ASP A 162 -20.01 8.93 14.56
C ASP A 162 -19.52 7.52 14.20
N GLU A 163 -18.21 7.29 14.25
CA GLU A 163 -17.61 5.98 14.01
C GLU A 163 -18.08 4.97 15.07
N VAL A 164 -18.44 3.77 14.63
CA VAL A 164 -18.99 2.68 15.44
C VAL A 164 -17.89 1.79 15.99
N THR A 165 -18.02 1.34 17.24
CA THR A 165 -17.14 0.37 17.90
C THR A 165 -17.85 -0.96 18.08
N GLY A 166 -17.17 -2.09 17.80
CA GLY A 166 -17.65 -3.45 18.11
C GLY A 166 -18.44 -4.13 16.99
N ALA A 167 -18.52 -3.55 15.79
CA ALA A 167 -19.05 -4.23 14.61
C ALA A 167 -18.00 -5.22 14.08
N LEU A 168 -18.37 -6.48 13.79
CA LEU A 168 -17.52 -7.41 13.06
C LEU A 168 -17.72 -7.20 11.57
N MET A 169 -16.68 -6.74 10.91
CA MET A 169 -16.67 -6.33 9.51
C MET A 169 -15.85 -7.28 8.67
N GLN A 170 -16.29 -7.54 7.45
CA GLN A 170 -15.59 -8.38 6.48
C GLN A 170 -15.59 -7.71 5.10
N ILE A 171 -14.48 -7.82 4.37
CA ILE A 171 -14.43 -7.58 2.94
C ILE A 171 -14.31 -8.94 2.25
N LYS A 172 -15.22 -9.21 1.31
CA LYS A 172 -15.26 -10.47 0.55
C LYS A 172 -14.99 -10.20 -0.93
N ASP A 173 -14.29 -11.12 -1.59
CA ASP A 173 -14.14 -11.12 -3.04
C ASP A 173 -15.41 -11.61 -3.77
N GLU A 174 -15.36 -11.66 -5.10
CA GLU A 174 -16.49 -12.11 -5.94
C GLU A 174 -16.85 -13.58 -5.74
N ASP A 175 -15.92 -14.39 -5.23
CA ASP A 175 -16.13 -15.82 -4.90
C ASP A 175 -16.62 -16.02 -3.47
N GLY A 176 -16.75 -14.94 -2.68
CA GLY A 176 -17.19 -14.94 -1.28
C GLY A 176 -16.08 -15.26 -0.27
N ASN A 177 -14.82 -15.31 -0.68
CA ASN A 177 -13.70 -15.48 0.23
C ASN A 177 -13.48 -14.19 1.04
N ILE A 178 -13.23 -14.34 2.35
CA ILE A 178 -12.88 -13.23 3.22
C ILE A 178 -11.44 -12.79 2.89
N ILE A 179 -11.28 -11.54 2.47
CA ILE A 179 -9.99 -10.91 2.13
C ILE A 179 -9.47 -10.11 3.32
N ASP A 180 -10.37 -9.43 4.04
CA ASP A 180 -10.06 -8.65 5.22
C ASP A 180 -11.17 -8.82 6.28
N GLU A 181 -10.80 -8.94 7.56
CA GLU A 181 -11.73 -9.09 8.67
C GLU A 181 -11.22 -8.33 9.90
N TRP A 182 -12.07 -7.50 10.50
CA TRP A 182 -11.73 -6.74 11.69
C TRP A 182 -12.94 -6.44 12.55
N THR A 183 -12.69 -6.07 13.80
CA THR A 183 -13.71 -5.44 14.67
C THR A 183 -13.53 -3.93 14.64
N SER A 184 -14.59 -3.19 14.37
CA SER A 184 -14.54 -1.73 14.34
C SER A 184 -14.17 -1.15 15.72
N GLU A 185 -13.31 -0.11 15.73
CA GLU A 185 -12.72 0.46 16.95
C GLU A 185 -13.08 1.94 17.15
N GLY A 186 -14.14 2.43 16.49
CA GLY A 186 -14.52 3.85 16.55
C GLY A 186 -13.59 4.76 15.75
N LYS A 187 -12.96 4.22 14.74
CA LYS A 187 -12.08 4.91 13.78
C LYS A 187 -12.16 4.26 12.41
N VAL A 188 -11.68 4.98 11.40
CA VAL A 188 -11.54 4.47 10.03
C VAL A 188 -10.59 3.26 10.00
N HIS A 189 -10.96 2.22 9.25
CA HIS A 189 -10.12 1.06 8.95
C HIS A 189 -9.47 1.21 7.58
N TYR A 190 -8.19 0.89 7.46
CA TYR A 190 -7.47 0.79 6.19
C TYR A 190 -7.58 -0.64 5.68
N ALA A 191 -8.29 -0.83 4.57
CA ALA A 191 -8.52 -2.15 4.01
C ALA A 191 -7.23 -2.76 3.46
N THR A 192 -7.02 -4.06 3.70
CA THR A 192 -5.86 -4.82 3.28
C THR A 192 -6.21 -5.88 2.24
N GLY A 193 -5.23 -6.34 1.45
CA GLY A 193 -5.40 -7.43 0.49
C GLY A 193 -6.22 -7.09 -0.75
N LEU A 194 -6.58 -5.83 -0.96
CA LEU A 194 -7.33 -5.39 -2.12
C LEU A 194 -6.43 -5.19 -3.36
N VAL A 195 -7.02 -5.30 -4.54
CA VAL A 195 -6.35 -5.16 -5.84
C VAL A 195 -7.11 -4.17 -6.71
N GLU A 196 -6.43 -3.24 -7.36
CA GLU A 196 -7.05 -2.29 -8.31
C GLU A 196 -7.84 -3.02 -9.41
N GLY A 197 -9.02 -2.50 -9.72
CA GLY A 197 -9.94 -3.03 -10.74
C GLY A 197 -10.73 -4.27 -10.35
N LYS A 198 -10.62 -4.72 -9.09
CA LYS A 198 -11.41 -5.84 -8.57
C LYS A 198 -12.63 -5.35 -7.81
N LYS A 199 -13.67 -6.19 -7.80
CA LYS A 199 -14.91 -5.95 -7.05
C LYS A 199 -14.91 -6.72 -5.74
N TYR A 200 -15.49 -6.09 -4.73
CA TYR A 200 -15.58 -6.61 -3.38
C TYR A 200 -16.93 -6.29 -2.77
N THR A 201 -17.28 -7.03 -1.73
CA THR A 201 -18.45 -6.79 -0.90
C THR A 201 -18.00 -6.46 0.52
N LEU A 202 -18.36 -5.28 1.02
CA LEU A 202 -18.26 -4.93 2.43
C LEU A 202 -19.48 -5.52 3.15
N HIS A 203 -19.25 -6.37 4.12
CA HIS A 203 -20.24 -7.12 4.89
C HIS A 203 -20.08 -6.85 6.38
N GLU A 204 -21.19 -6.65 7.08
CA GLU A 204 -21.22 -6.66 8.53
C GLU A 204 -21.75 -8.02 9.01
N ASP A 205 -20.87 -8.81 9.63
CA ASP A 205 -21.23 -10.13 10.16
C ASP A 205 -21.97 -10.02 11.51
N LEU A 206 -21.57 -9.04 12.32
CA LEU A 206 -22.17 -8.78 13.64
C LEU A 206 -22.25 -7.27 13.90
N ALA A 207 -23.47 -6.78 14.14
CA ALA A 207 -23.68 -5.40 14.58
C ALA A 207 -23.52 -5.28 16.11
N PRO A 208 -23.05 -4.13 16.62
CA PRO A 208 -23.02 -3.88 18.06
C PRO A 208 -24.41 -3.83 18.67
N THR A 209 -24.48 -4.11 19.98
CA THR A 209 -25.75 -4.06 20.72
C THR A 209 -26.42 -2.69 20.57
N GLY A 210 -27.68 -2.70 20.15
CA GLY A 210 -28.50 -1.49 19.97
C GLY A 210 -28.48 -0.92 18.55
N LEU A 211 -27.65 -1.45 17.66
CA LEU A 211 -27.65 -1.10 16.24
C LEU A 211 -28.25 -2.23 15.39
N ASN A 212 -28.77 -1.87 14.23
CA ASN A 212 -29.25 -2.84 13.25
C ASN A 212 -28.10 -3.31 12.38
N LEU A 213 -28.10 -4.58 12.01
CA LEU A 213 -27.20 -5.11 10.99
C LEU A 213 -27.42 -4.36 9.67
N ALA A 214 -26.35 -3.82 9.12
CA ALA A 214 -26.41 -3.09 7.85
C ALA A 214 -26.51 -4.04 6.66
N ASN A 215 -27.00 -3.52 5.52
CA ASN A 215 -26.95 -4.25 4.26
C ASN A 215 -25.53 -4.23 3.68
N ASP A 216 -25.20 -5.27 2.93
CA ASP A 216 -23.97 -5.36 2.19
C ASP A 216 -23.78 -4.19 1.19
N ILE A 217 -22.54 -3.78 1.00
CA ILE A 217 -22.17 -2.76 0.04
C ILE A 217 -21.20 -3.37 -0.97
N GLU A 218 -21.59 -3.40 -2.24
CA GLU A 218 -20.69 -3.76 -3.33
C GLU A 218 -19.89 -2.53 -3.75
N PHE A 219 -18.57 -2.69 -3.94
CA PHE A 219 -17.70 -1.64 -4.43
C PHE A 219 -16.59 -2.21 -5.34
N GLU A 220 -16.09 -1.37 -6.23
CA GLU A 220 -14.94 -1.69 -7.07
C GLU A 220 -13.77 -0.80 -6.64
N VAL A 221 -12.58 -1.38 -6.53
CA VAL A 221 -11.37 -0.60 -6.31
C VAL A 221 -11.00 0.08 -7.63
N SER A 222 -11.23 1.38 -7.72
CA SER A 222 -11.04 2.15 -8.96
C SER A 222 -9.58 2.16 -9.42
N TYR A 223 -9.32 2.55 -10.68
CA TYR A 223 -7.98 2.85 -11.19
C TYR A 223 -7.57 4.32 -10.99
N GLU A 224 -8.45 5.13 -10.38
CA GLU A 224 -8.15 6.53 -10.10
C GLU A 224 -7.00 6.66 -9.12
N LYS A 225 -6.12 7.62 -9.35
CA LYS A 225 -4.90 7.86 -8.55
C LYS A 225 -5.20 8.73 -7.32
N GLU A 226 -6.22 8.34 -6.57
CA GLU A 226 -6.64 8.96 -5.31
C GLU A 226 -7.07 7.88 -4.30
N ASN A 227 -7.02 8.21 -3.02
CA ASN A 227 -7.53 7.34 -1.97
C ASN A 227 -9.05 7.20 -2.08
N GLN A 228 -9.55 5.99 -1.85
CA GLN A 228 -10.97 5.67 -1.94
C GLN A 228 -11.56 5.47 -0.55
N LYS A 229 -12.78 5.98 -0.32
CA LYS A 229 -13.53 5.75 0.90
C LYS A 229 -14.79 4.93 0.60
N VAL A 230 -15.06 3.91 1.43
CA VAL A 230 -16.33 3.19 1.47
C VAL A 230 -16.93 3.39 2.85
N GLU A 231 -18.21 3.75 2.93
CA GLU A 231 -18.89 4.03 4.18
C GLU A 231 -20.10 3.13 4.34
N MET A 232 -20.21 2.46 5.50
CA MET A 232 -21.37 1.67 5.89
C MET A 232 -22.02 2.29 7.12
N ILE A 233 -23.33 2.55 7.03
CA ILE A 233 -24.07 3.28 8.06
C ILE A 233 -25.01 2.33 8.80
N ASP A 234 -24.88 2.30 10.13
CA ASP A 234 -25.81 1.63 11.03
C ASP A 234 -26.98 2.52 11.39
N THR A 235 -28.12 1.87 11.52
CA THR A 235 -29.36 2.50 11.97
C THR A 235 -29.81 1.94 13.29
N ILE A 236 -30.72 2.63 13.96
CA ILE A 236 -31.41 2.15 15.15
C ILE A 236 -32.91 2.05 14.88
N ASN A 237 -33.56 1.13 15.55
CA ASN A 237 -35.00 1.10 15.61
C ASN A 237 -35.45 1.39 17.05
N GLU A 238 -36.18 2.49 17.24
CA GLU A 238 -36.76 2.85 18.51
C GLU A 238 -38.24 2.45 18.55
N VAL A 239 -38.64 1.78 19.59
CA VAL A 239 -40.04 1.40 19.83
C VAL A 239 -40.49 2.03 21.13
N SER A 240 -41.49 2.89 21.05
CA SER A 240 -42.13 3.51 22.23
C SER A 240 -43.55 3.03 22.41
N LYS A 241 -43.92 2.70 23.61
CA LYS A 241 -45.30 2.47 23.99
C LYS A 241 -45.88 3.70 24.64
N VAL A 242 -46.92 4.27 24.05
CA VAL A 242 -47.57 5.49 24.53
C VAL A 242 -49.07 5.29 24.72
N ASP A 243 -49.70 6.12 25.57
CA ASP A 243 -51.15 6.24 25.70
C ASP A 243 -51.77 7.06 24.56
N GLU A 244 -53.10 7.25 24.56
CA GLU A 244 -53.81 8.02 23.55
C GLU A 244 -53.42 9.51 23.51
N LYS A 245 -52.75 10.01 24.54
CA LYS A 245 -52.28 11.38 24.68
C LYS A 245 -50.77 11.53 24.34
N GLY A 246 -50.10 10.43 23.94
CA GLY A 246 -48.69 10.41 23.62
C GLY A 246 -47.77 10.28 24.84
N ASN A 247 -48.28 10.00 26.04
CA ASN A 247 -47.43 9.80 27.21
C ASN A 247 -46.85 8.39 27.24
N LEU A 248 -45.57 8.24 27.62
CA LEU A 248 -44.92 6.95 27.75
C LEU A 248 -45.59 6.08 28.77
N LEU A 249 -45.95 4.85 28.39
CA LEU A 249 -46.50 3.82 29.27
C LEU A 249 -45.38 2.96 29.86
N LYS A 250 -45.24 2.99 31.19
CA LYS A 250 -44.25 2.18 31.90
C LYS A 250 -44.80 0.77 32.20
N GLY A 251 -43.91 -0.23 32.19
CA GLY A 251 -44.23 -1.60 32.55
C GLY A 251 -44.97 -2.41 31.48
N ALA A 252 -45.08 -1.91 30.26
CA ALA A 252 -45.58 -2.70 29.14
C ALA A 252 -44.52 -3.71 28.69
N GLU A 253 -44.90 -4.96 28.54
CA GLU A 253 -44.08 -5.98 27.89
C GLU A 253 -44.32 -5.93 26.38
N MET A 254 -43.24 -5.84 25.59
CA MET A 254 -43.31 -5.79 24.14
C MET A 254 -42.39 -6.83 23.54
N THR A 255 -42.82 -7.43 22.43
CA THR A 255 -42.03 -8.42 21.71
C THR A 255 -41.90 -8.02 20.24
N VAL A 256 -40.68 -8.09 19.72
CA VAL A 256 -40.39 -7.95 18.29
C VAL A 256 -40.11 -9.34 17.73
N THR A 257 -40.82 -9.72 16.68
CA THR A 257 -40.66 -11.03 16.02
C THR A 257 -40.27 -10.85 14.56
N SER A 258 -39.29 -11.64 14.09
CA SER A 258 -38.92 -11.67 12.67
C SER A 258 -39.98 -12.44 11.87
N ASN A 259 -40.44 -11.90 10.76
CA ASN A 259 -41.31 -12.59 9.80
C ASN A 259 -40.56 -13.62 8.93
N LYS A 260 -39.22 -13.58 8.91
CA LYS A 260 -38.39 -14.48 8.10
C LYS A 260 -37.92 -15.73 8.84
N THR A 261 -37.85 -15.66 10.16
CA THR A 261 -37.47 -16.79 11.02
C THR A 261 -38.67 -17.14 11.88
N LYS A 262 -39.47 -18.09 11.44
CA LYS A 262 -40.49 -18.74 12.28
C LYS A 262 -39.88 -19.89 13.06
#